data_b82f0f9231359f9295fc870b55b944d6
#
_entry.id   b82f0f9231359f9295fc870b55b944d6
#
_cell.length_a   1.000
_cell.length_b   1.000
_cell.length_c   1.000
_cell.angle_alpha   90.00
_cell.angle_beta   90.00
_cell.angle_gamma   90.00
#
_symmetry.space_group_name_H-M   'P 1'
#
loop_
_entity.id
_entity.type
_entity.pdbx_description
1 polymer ?
#
loop_
_entity_poly.entity_id
_entity_poly.type
_entity_poly.pdbx_seq_one_letter_code
_entity_poly.pdbx_strand_id
1 'polypeptide(L)'
;MRSKVLSLLLVLVLLLATFSTALAQAEPFCGDLDEADCALLTTATENMMDVASYTAGAEYSAQLIGLPGLPLSEASVNVMVGGAFAYDDAALAAAQQLGMATSQEDIAALMSDSPELFVDFYNGWSFDAQIDVVVSEELAAALSADAGVAIPTELAVPLILKDGILYVDVTELAPLMEGGAGMEGWIGFELGRVIEAAAEQGAFEQAAASMDPEAMAMAGGEDAATAAALMGMAAAMSDPTAFEEFQTIVRADDEDMDGMSVAVFVTSFDVLAFISSPQFVDLIMGLVDSGALGPDAPTAADLEQGMQMLGLMGPMLFQGLTSESTTMVSVDEPSYIVGQSTLFSWDLAGLLQMAAMSGAIPADEMPSGESKIEIFTSVLNGDFNEAQEIETPADAQIVPAEAMMQSAETN
;
A
#
# COMPACT_ATOMS: atom_id res chain seq x y z
N MET A 1 -15.90 -19.39 5.91
CA MET A 1 -14.47 -19.76 6.09
C MET A 1 -13.67 -19.74 4.79
N ARG A 2 -14.13 -20.35 3.72
CA ARG A 2 -13.53 -20.19 2.39
C ARG A 2 -13.45 -18.71 1.96
N SER A 3 -14.40 -17.87 2.42
CA SER A 3 -14.42 -16.43 2.12
C SER A 3 -13.21 -15.67 2.70
N LYS A 4 -12.74 -16.01 3.91
CA LYS A 4 -11.59 -15.33 4.54
C LYS A 4 -10.26 -15.63 3.83
N VAL A 5 -10.09 -16.87 3.32
CA VAL A 5 -8.92 -17.23 2.52
C VAL A 5 -8.96 -16.54 1.16
N LEU A 6 -10.13 -16.51 0.54
CA LEU A 6 -10.32 -15.78 -0.71
C LEU A 6 -10.09 -14.28 -0.52
N SER A 7 -10.57 -13.70 0.58
CA SER A 7 -10.33 -12.31 0.94
C SER A 7 -8.84 -12.04 1.21
N LEU A 8 -8.13 -12.97 1.89
CA LEU A 8 -6.69 -12.84 2.12
C LEU A 8 -5.91 -12.91 0.79
N LEU A 9 -6.26 -13.85 -0.08
CA LEU A 9 -5.65 -13.96 -1.42
C LEU A 9 -5.96 -12.73 -2.27
N LEU A 10 -7.19 -12.21 -2.22
CA LEU A 10 -7.57 -10.99 -2.95
C LEU A 10 -6.82 -9.77 -2.42
N VAL A 11 -6.67 -9.63 -1.10
CA VAL A 11 -5.85 -8.57 -0.47
C VAL A 11 -4.39 -8.73 -0.86
N LEU A 12 -3.86 -9.96 -0.91
CA LEU A 12 -2.49 -10.24 -1.32
C LEU A 12 -2.26 -9.88 -2.80
N VAL A 13 -3.22 -10.23 -3.67
CA VAL A 13 -3.19 -9.86 -5.11
C VAL A 13 -3.34 -8.34 -5.30
N LEU A 14 -4.21 -7.69 -4.52
CA LEU A 14 -4.34 -6.24 -4.54
C LEU A 14 -3.07 -5.55 -4.04
N LEU A 15 -2.42 -6.07 -2.99
CA LEU A 15 -1.12 -5.58 -2.55
C LEU A 15 -0.07 -5.72 -3.66
N LEU A 16 0.03 -6.89 -4.30
CA LEU A 16 0.95 -7.10 -5.43
C LEU A 16 0.61 -6.19 -6.63
N ALA A 17 -0.66 -5.95 -6.91
CA ALA A 17 -1.08 -5.01 -7.95
C ALA A 17 -0.69 -3.55 -7.63
N THR A 18 -0.67 -3.15 -6.35
CA THR A 18 -0.20 -1.82 -5.96
C THR A 18 1.30 -1.64 -6.17
N PHE A 19 2.11 -2.71 -6.15
CA PHE A 19 3.53 -2.63 -6.52
C PHE A 19 3.72 -2.29 -8.00
N SER A 20 2.90 -2.85 -8.89
CA SER A 20 3.01 -2.57 -10.32
C SER A 20 2.51 -1.17 -10.70
N THR A 21 1.53 -0.61 -9.98
CA THR A 21 1.02 0.75 -10.22
C THR A 21 1.88 1.84 -9.59
N ALA A 22 2.73 1.53 -8.61
CA ALA A 22 3.69 2.48 -8.07
C ALA A 22 4.74 2.93 -9.12
N LEU A 23 4.90 2.18 -10.20
CA LEU A 23 5.80 2.53 -11.32
C LEU A 23 5.17 3.52 -12.32
N ALA A 24 3.84 3.64 -12.34
CA ALA A 24 3.11 4.53 -13.28
C ALA A 24 2.58 5.75 -12.53
N GLN A 25 3.46 6.58 -11.97
CA GLN A 25 3.03 7.79 -11.29
C GLN A 25 2.77 8.93 -12.28
N ALA A 26 1.82 9.81 -11.89
CA ALA A 26 1.63 11.14 -12.47
C ALA A 26 2.96 11.92 -12.58
N GLU A 27 2.95 13.05 -13.27
CA GLU A 27 4.13 13.93 -13.39
C GLU A 27 4.84 14.08 -12.03
N PRO A 28 6.17 13.86 -11.97
CA PRO A 28 6.89 13.93 -10.71
C PRO A 28 6.88 15.35 -10.16
N PHE A 29 6.79 15.47 -8.84
CA PHE A 29 6.94 16.76 -8.18
C PHE A 29 8.38 17.26 -8.32
N CYS A 30 8.56 18.40 -8.96
CA CYS A 30 9.88 19.01 -9.18
C CYS A 30 10.22 20.13 -8.17
N GLY A 31 9.23 20.78 -7.57
CA GLY A 31 9.45 21.85 -6.59
C GLY A 31 10.50 22.86 -7.03
N ASP A 32 11.52 23.06 -6.21
CA ASP A 32 12.64 23.98 -6.45
C ASP A 32 13.85 23.34 -7.14
N LEU A 33 13.73 22.13 -7.73
CA LEU A 33 14.80 21.52 -8.50
C LEU A 33 15.17 22.36 -9.72
N ASP A 34 16.42 22.29 -10.14
CA ASP A 34 16.81 22.90 -11.40
C ASP A 34 16.21 22.16 -12.61
N GLU A 35 16.26 22.77 -13.78
CA GLU A 35 15.67 22.22 -15.01
C GLU A 35 16.26 20.86 -15.40
N ALA A 36 17.55 20.63 -15.13
CA ALA A 36 18.21 19.39 -15.50
C ALA A 36 17.80 18.24 -14.57
N ASP A 37 17.71 18.48 -13.28
CA ASP A 37 17.29 17.52 -12.27
C ASP A 37 15.80 17.15 -12.42
N CYS A 38 14.94 18.15 -12.66
CA CYS A 38 13.54 17.91 -12.97
C CYS A 38 13.37 17.08 -14.26
N ALA A 39 14.13 17.41 -15.32
CA ALA A 39 14.09 16.64 -16.57
C ALA A 39 14.56 15.20 -16.38
N LEU A 40 15.60 14.96 -15.56
CA LEU A 40 16.08 13.61 -15.24
C LEU A 40 14.97 12.80 -14.54
N LEU A 41 14.34 13.37 -13.52
CA LEU A 41 13.27 12.71 -12.77
C LEU A 41 12.05 12.42 -13.67
N THR A 42 11.64 13.38 -14.49
CA THR A 42 10.54 13.21 -15.46
C THR A 42 10.84 12.12 -16.48
N THR A 43 12.04 12.14 -17.08
CA THR A 43 12.46 11.13 -18.06
C THR A 43 12.49 9.73 -17.43
N ALA A 44 13.01 9.61 -16.22
CA ALA A 44 13.02 8.32 -15.53
C ALA A 44 11.60 7.81 -15.27
N THR A 45 10.68 8.68 -14.85
CA THR A 45 9.26 8.31 -14.65
C THR A 45 8.60 7.87 -15.96
N GLU A 46 8.85 8.59 -17.05
CA GLU A 46 8.35 8.21 -18.38
C GLU A 46 8.91 6.85 -18.84
N ASN A 47 10.22 6.62 -18.66
CA ASN A 47 10.84 5.36 -19.03
C ASN A 47 10.31 4.15 -18.22
N MET A 48 9.89 4.35 -16.97
CA MET A 48 9.28 3.28 -16.17
C MET A 48 7.98 2.75 -16.79
N MET A 49 7.23 3.59 -17.50
CA MET A 49 5.99 3.17 -18.18
C MET A 49 6.23 2.18 -19.32
N ASP A 50 7.43 2.18 -19.91
CA ASP A 50 7.81 1.31 -21.03
C ASP A 50 8.58 0.05 -20.57
N VAL A 51 8.67 -0.18 -19.26
CA VAL A 51 9.37 -1.34 -18.70
C VAL A 51 8.51 -2.59 -18.83
N ALA A 52 8.93 -3.49 -19.72
CA ALA A 52 8.24 -4.77 -19.95
C ALA A 52 8.65 -5.86 -18.95
N SER A 53 9.83 -5.75 -18.32
CA SER A 53 10.29 -6.69 -17.30
C SER A 53 11.30 -6.06 -16.36
N TYR A 54 11.31 -6.50 -15.10
CA TYR A 54 12.23 -6.01 -14.08
C TYR A 54 12.30 -6.97 -12.89
N THR A 55 13.33 -6.81 -12.07
CA THR A 55 13.35 -7.36 -10.71
C THR A 55 12.99 -6.27 -9.71
N ALA A 56 12.28 -6.63 -8.64
CA ALA A 56 11.99 -5.71 -7.56
C ALA A 56 12.18 -6.37 -6.20
N GLY A 57 12.66 -5.57 -5.24
CA GLY A 57 12.62 -5.88 -3.81
C GLY A 57 11.94 -4.76 -3.08
N ALA A 58 10.91 -5.07 -2.30
CA ALA A 58 10.21 -4.09 -1.48
C ALA A 58 10.24 -4.50 0.00
N GLU A 59 10.36 -3.52 0.87
CA GLU A 59 10.33 -3.68 2.32
C GLU A 59 9.29 -2.72 2.90
N TYR A 60 8.42 -3.25 3.77
CA TYR A 60 7.45 -2.50 4.57
C TYR A 60 7.68 -2.83 6.02
N SER A 61 8.06 -1.87 6.80
CA SER A 61 8.30 -2.01 8.23
C SER A 61 7.42 -1.06 9.02
N ALA A 62 6.75 -1.58 10.05
CA ALA A 62 6.03 -0.78 11.02
C ALA A 62 6.49 -1.16 12.42
N GLN A 63 6.87 -0.17 13.22
CA GLN A 63 7.34 -0.34 14.58
C GLN A 63 6.59 0.61 15.53
N LEU A 64 6.08 0.04 16.62
CA LEU A 64 5.44 0.74 17.73
C LEU A 64 6.21 0.45 19.00
N ILE A 65 6.74 1.48 19.64
CA ILE A 65 7.55 1.35 20.88
C ILE A 65 6.87 2.13 21.98
N GLY A 66 6.76 1.56 23.15
CA GLY A 66 6.39 2.23 24.40
C GLY A 66 5.04 2.96 24.33
N LEU A 67 4.02 2.36 23.73
CA LEU A 67 2.68 2.93 23.71
C LEU A 67 1.92 2.59 25.01
N PRO A 68 1.40 3.59 25.74
CA PRO A 68 0.62 3.33 26.95
C PRO A 68 -0.69 2.62 26.62
N GLY A 69 -1.07 1.68 27.48
CA GLY A 69 -2.29 0.88 27.28
C GLY A 69 -2.14 -0.33 26.36
N LEU A 70 -1.04 -0.45 25.63
CA LEU A 70 -0.69 -1.70 24.97
C LEU A 70 0.05 -2.63 25.95
N PRO A 71 -0.29 -3.91 25.99
CA PRO A 71 0.40 -4.89 26.85
C PRO A 71 1.79 -5.28 26.30
N LEU A 72 2.25 -4.59 25.24
CA LEU A 72 3.48 -4.85 24.51
C LEU A 72 4.44 -3.69 24.72
N SER A 73 5.70 -3.98 25.02
CA SER A 73 6.74 -2.97 25.10
C SER A 73 7.17 -2.50 23.69
N GLU A 74 7.13 -3.43 22.75
CA GLU A 74 7.45 -3.23 21.35
C GLU A 74 6.57 -4.13 20.48
N ALA A 75 6.01 -3.56 19.41
CA ALA A 75 5.34 -4.33 18.37
C ALA A 75 5.96 -3.93 17.02
N SER A 76 6.48 -4.90 16.29
CA SER A 76 7.00 -4.66 14.96
C SER A 76 6.52 -5.71 13.96
N VAL A 77 6.29 -5.24 12.75
CA VAL A 77 6.00 -6.06 11.57
C VAL A 77 6.93 -5.60 10.45
N ASN A 78 7.59 -6.55 9.81
CA ASN A 78 8.35 -6.32 8.60
C ASN A 78 7.81 -7.26 7.51
N VAL A 79 7.47 -6.72 6.35
CA VAL A 79 7.03 -7.47 5.18
C VAL A 79 8.01 -7.17 4.05
N MET A 80 8.68 -8.20 3.58
CA MET A 80 9.58 -8.11 2.41
C MET A 80 8.90 -8.84 1.25
N VAL A 81 8.96 -8.22 0.07
CA VAL A 81 8.50 -8.83 -1.18
C VAL A 81 9.65 -8.71 -2.17
N GLY A 82 10.08 -9.80 -2.73
CA GLY A 82 11.13 -9.80 -3.73
C GLY A 82 10.78 -10.72 -4.89
N GLY A 83 11.14 -10.34 -6.11
CA GLY A 83 10.85 -11.18 -7.25
C GLY A 83 11.18 -10.58 -8.61
N ALA A 84 10.88 -11.36 -9.63
CA ALA A 84 10.97 -11.00 -11.04
C ALA A 84 9.57 -10.82 -11.62
N PHE A 85 9.41 -9.79 -12.45
CA PHE A 85 8.13 -9.37 -13.03
C PHE A 85 8.29 -9.21 -14.53
N ALA A 86 7.26 -9.59 -15.29
CA ALA A 86 7.24 -9.45 -16.74
C ALA A 86 5.82 -9.23 -17.26
N TYR A 87 5.70 -8.42 -18.29
CA TYR A 87 4.47 -8.14 -19.02
C TYR A 87 4.65 -8.58 -20.47
N ASP A 88 3.64 -9.21 -21.05
CA ASP A 88 3.55 -9.28 -22.51
C ASP A 88 3.07 -7.94 -23.09
N ASP A 89 3.03 -7.83 -24.43
CA ASP A 89 2.67 -6.58 -25.10
C ASP A 89 1.24 -6.09 -24.72
N ALA A 90 0.30 -7.01 -24.53
CA ALA A 90 -1.09 -6.67 -24.18
C ALA A 90 -1.19 -6.18 -22.74
N ALA A 91 -0.55 -6.89 -21.80
CA ALA A 91 -0.52 -6.52 -20.40
C ALA A 91 0.23 -5.21 -20.16
N LEU A 92 1.33 -4.96 -20.89
CA LEU A 92 2.05 -3.68 -20.81
C LEU A 92 1.17 -2.52 -21.28
N ALA A 93 0.48 -2.69 -22.41
CA ALA A 93 -0.44 -1.67 -22.93
C ALA A 93 -1.62 -1.42 -21.95
N ALA A 94 -2.13 -2.48 -21.32
CA ALA A 94 -3.16 -2.36 -20.30
C ALA A 94 -2.64 -1.67 -19.03
N ALA A 95 -1.44 -2.03 -18.56
CA ALA A 95 -0.77 -1.40 -17.42
C ALA A 95 -0.58 0.11 -17.63
N GLN A 96 -0.14 0.52 -18.82
CA GLN A 96 0.02 1.94 -19.19
C GLN A 96 -1.33 2.68 -19.11
N GLN A 97 -2.41 2.09 -19.60
CA GLN A 97 -3.74 2.71 -19.54
C GLN A 97 -4.29 2.78 -18.11
N LEU A 98 -4.10 1.73 -17.33
CA LEU A 98 -4.49 1.71 -15.92
C LEU A 98 -3.67 2.71 -15.10
N GLY A 99 -2.38 2.85 -15.38
CA GLY A 99 -1.49 3.82 -14.73
C GLY A 99 -1.81 5.29 -15.04
N MET A 100 -2.48 5.57 -16.17
CA MET A 100 -2.96 6.94 -16.49
C MET A 100 -4.24 7.32 -15.72
N ALA A 101 -4.92 6.39 -15.09
CA ALA A 101 -6.09 6.66 -14.26
C ALA A 101 -5.66 7.25 -12.91
N THR A 102 -5.81 8.56 -12.76
CA THR A 102 -5.35 9.31 -11.57
C THR A 102 -6.46 9.49 -10.53
N SER A 103 -7.70 9.18 -10.87
CA SER A 103 -8.85 9.34 -9.99
C SER A 103 -9.67 8.05 -9.87
N GLN A 104 -10.43 7.94 -8.78
CA GLN A 104 -11.40 6.84 -8.62
C GLN A 104 -12.45 6.82 -9.74
N GLU A 105 -12.83 8.00 -10.26
CA GLU A 105 -13.75 8.14 -11.38
C GLU A 105 -13.15 7.57 -12.66
N ASP A 106 -11.86 7.83 -12.93
CA ASP A 106 -11.15 7.25 -14.08
C ASP A 106 -11.09 5.72 -13.99
N ILE A 107 -10.74 5.19 -12.81
CA ILE A 107 -10.71 3.73 -12.57
C ILE A 107 -12.10 3.12 -12.77
N ALA A 108 -13.13 3.73 -12.20
CA ALA A 108 -14.52 3.28 -12.36
C ALA A 108 -14.97 3.33 -13.83
N ALA A 109 -14.56 4.38 -14.58
CA ALA A 109 -14.82 4.49 -16.00
C ALA A 109 -14.10 3.38 -16.79
N LEU A 110 -12.83 3.10 -16.50
CA LEU A 110 -12.10 2.00 -17.15
C LEU A 110 -12.74 0.64 -16.85
N MET A 111 -13.15 0.39 -15.60
CA MET A 111 -13.83 -0.85 -15.21
C MET A 111 -15.16 -1.04 -15.96
N SER A 112 -15.88 0.06 -16.20
CA SER A 112 -17.18 0.05 -16.87
C SER A 112 -17.07 -0.02 -18.40
N ASP A 113 -16.16 0.76 -18.98
CA ASP A 113 -16.09 0.99 -20.41
C ASP A 113 -15.10 0.06 -21.13
N SER A 114 -14.13 -0.49 -20.40
CA SER A 114 -13.03 -1.31 -20.93
C SER A 114 -12.61 -2.44 -19.98
N PRO A 115 -13.53 -3.32 -19.56
CA PRO A 115 -13.21 -4.42 -18.63
C PRO A 115 -12.17 -5.39 -19.20
N GLU A 116 -12.00 -5.45 -20.53
CA GLU A 116 -10.98 -6.25 -21.20
C GLU A 116 -9.56 -5.84 -20.83
N LEU A 117 -9.31 -4.58 -20.44
CA LEU A 117 -7.98 -4.14 -19.98
C LEU A 117 -7.53 -4.93 -18.75
N PHE A 118 -8.45 -5.21 -17.83
CA PHE A 118 -8.13 -6.02 -16.64
C PHE A 118 -7.86 -7.47 -17.01
N VAL A 119 -8.60 -8.01 -17.97
CA VAL A 119 -8.39 -9.37 -18.49
C VAL A 119 -7.01 -9.47 -19.15
N ASP A 120 -6.67 -8.54 -20.05
CA ASP A 120 -5.38 -8.50 -20.75
C ASP A 120 -4.23 -8.33 -19.76
N PHE A 121 -4.38 -7.43 -18.77
CA PHE A 121 -3.38 -7.22 -17.74
C PHE A 121 -3.08 -8.52 -16.98
N TYR A 122 -4.09 -9.16 -16.40
CA TYR A 122 -3.87 -10.35 -15.58
C TYR A 122 -3.46 -11.60 -16.35
N ASN A 123 -3.84 -11.72 -17.61
CA ASN A 123 -3.44 -12.86 -18.44
C ASN A 123 -2.01 -12.72 -18.98
N GLY A 124 -1.57 -11.49 -19.28
CA GLY A 124 -0.24 -11.21 -19.82
C GLY A 124 0.79 -10.79 -18.77
N TRP A 125 0.38 -10.54 -17.51
CA TRP A 125 1.29 -10.31 -16.39
C TRP A 125 1.83 -11.62 -15.85
N SER A 126 3.13 -11.69 -15.64
CA SER A 126 3.80 -12.85 -15.04
C SER A 126 4.75 -12.39 -13.95
N PHE A 127 4.84 -13.15 -12.86
CA PHE A 127 5.85 -12.91 -11.82
C PHE A 127 6.23 -14.20 -11.10
N ASP A 128 7.44 -14.22 -10.56
CA ASP A 128 7.94 -15.15 -9.55
C ASP A 128 8.42 -14.34 -8.37
N ALA A 129 7.70 -14.39 -7.26
CA ALA A 129 7.92 -13.54 -6.11
C ALA A 129 7.81 -14.33 -4.80
N GLN A 130 8.49 -13.83 -3.76
CA GLN A 130 8.38 -14.33 -2.40
C GLN A 130 7.95 -13.20 -1.48
N ILE A 131 7.00 -13.49 -0.59
CA ILE A 131 6.61 -12.61 0.50
C ILE A 131 7.14 -13.20 1.80
N ASP A 132 8.00 -12.45 2.48
CA ASP A 132 8.51 -12.78 3.80
C ASP A 132 7.89 -11.83 4.82
N VAL A 133 7.25 -12.37 5.86
CA VAL A 133 6.65 -11.61 6.95
C VAL A 133 7.37 -11.95 8.23
N VAL A 134 7.90 -10.94 8.90
CA VAL A 134 8.56 -11.06 10.20
C VAL A 134 7.79 -10.22 11.21
N VAL A 135 7.40 -10.82 12.34
CA VAL A 135 6.72 -10.12 13.43
C VAL A 135 7.51 -10.29 14.73
N SER A 136 7.47 -9.27 15.62
CA SER A 136 8.13 -9.39 16.93
C SER A 136 7.52 -10.51 17.76
N GLU A 137 8.33 -11.13 18.64
CA GLU A 137 7.89 -12.23 19.52
C GLU A 137 6.68 -11.83 20.38
N GLU A 138 6.68 -10.60 20.93
CA GLU A 138 5.58 -10.09 21.73
C GLU A 138 4.29 -9.98 20.94
N LEU A 139 4.37 -9.45 19.69
CA LEU A 139 3.21 -9.33 18.80
C LEU A 139 2.70 -10.72 18.37
N ALA A 140 3.59 -11.64 17.99
CA ALA A 140 3.23 -13.01 17.61
C ALA A 140 2.53 -13.75 18.77
N ALA A 141 3.02 -13.57 20.01
CA ALA A 141 2.40 -14.14 21.19
C ALA A 141 1.00 -13.56 21.46
N ALA A 142 0.83 -12.24 21.32
CA ALA A 142 -0.47 -11.58 21.51
C ALA A 142 -1.48 -12.03 20.43
N LEU A 143 -1.07 -12.05 19.16
CA LEU A 143 -1.91 -12.55 18.06
C LEU A 143 -2.27 -14.03 18.24
N SER A 144 -1.33 -14.86 18.70
CA SER A 144 -1.57 -16.28 18.96
C SER A 144 -2.62 -16.49 20.08
N ALA A 145 -2.58 -15.65 21.12
CA ALA A 145 -3.54 -15.71 22.22
C ALA A 145 -4.96 -15.34 21.76
N ASP A 146 -5.10 -14.36 20.87
CA ASP A 146 -6.39 -13.93 20.33
C ASP A 146 -6.94 -14.92 19.28
N ALA A 147 -6.10 -15.37 18.37
CA ALA A 147 -6.48 -16.29 17.29
C ALA A 147 -6.70 -17.74 17.75
N GLY A 148 -6.13 -18.13 18.90
CA GLY A 148 -6.16 -19.50 19.40
C GLY A 148 -5.31 -20.50 18.58
N VAL A 149 -4.45 -19.99 17.70
CA VAL A 149 -3.47 -20.76 16.93
C VAL A 149 -2.10 -20.11 17.11
N ALA A 150 -1.03 -20.92 17.02
CA ALA A 150 0.33 -20.39 17.09
C ALA A 150 0.65 -19.60 15.83
N ILE A 151 0.90 -18.31 15.97
CA ILE A 151 1.37 -17.44 14.89
C ILE A 151 2.90 -17.49 14.88
N PRO A 152 3.55 -17.89 13.79
CA PRO A 152 5.00 -17.89 13.69
C PRO A 152 5.54 -16.45 13.69
N THR A 153 6.78 -16.27 14.13
CA THR A 153 7.46 -14.98 14.04
C THR A 153 8.00 -14.69 12.64
N GLU A 154 8.13 -15.72 11.84
CA GLU A 154 8.59 -15.65 10.44
C GLU A 154 7.67 -16.51 9.58
N LEU A 155 7.28 -15.99 8.43
CA LEU A 155 6.43 -16.67 7.45
C LEU A 155 6.93 -16.33 6.05
N ALA A 156 7.21 -17.35 5.22
CA ALA A 156 7.62 -17.16 3.84
C ALA A 156 6.55 -17.76 2.91
N VAL A 157 6.10 -16.97 1.94
CA VAL A 157 5.06 -17.38 0.98
C VAL A 157 5.56 -17.13 -0.45
N PRO A 158 6.07 -18.17 -1.12
CA PRO A 158 6.36 -18.09 -2.54
C PRO A 158 5.09 -18.04 -3.39
N LEU A 159 5.12 -17.18 -4.42
CA LEU A 159 4.01 -16.89 -5.32
C LEU A 159 4.50 -16.85 -6.76
N ILE A 160 3.78 -17.47 -7.68
CA ILE A 160 4.05 -17.38 -9.11
C ILE A 160 2.75 -17.07 -9.82
N LEU A 161 2.74 -16.03 -10.66
CA LEU A 161 1.66 -15.78 -11.63
C LEU A 161 2.20 -16.05 -13.01
N LYS A 162 1.54 -16.91 -13.75
CA LYS A 162 1.88 -17.16 -15.15
C LYS A 162 0.67 -17.70 -15.91
N ASP A 163 0.49 -17.19 -17.12
CA ASP A 163 -0.62 -17.58 -18.01
C ASP A 163 -2.00 -17.49 -17.31
N GLY A 164 -2.20 -16.43 -16.51
CA GLY A 164 -3.43 -16.21 -15.75
C GLY A 164 -3.67 -17.16 -14.57
N ILE A 165 -2.69 -18.00 -14.20
CA ILE A 165 -2.77 -18.90 -13.06
C ILE A 165 -1.86 -18.38 -11.94
N LEU A 166 -2.46 -18.11 -10.78
CA LEU A 166 -1.73 -17.76 -9.56
C LEU A 166 -1.40 -19.03 -8.78
N TYR A 167 -0.13 -19.35 -8.64
CA TYR A 167 0.38 -20.44 -7.81
C TYR A 167 0.84 -19.88 -6.47
N VAL A 168 0.47 -20.54 -5.38
CA VAL A 168 0.83 -20.21 -4.02
C VAL A 168 1.39 -21.44 -3.34
N ASP A 169 2.59 -21.38 -2.76
CA ASP A 169 3.05 -22.42 -1.86
C ASP A 169 2.37 -22.24 -0.49
N VAL A 170 1.49 -23.17 -0.16
CA VAL A 170 0.70 -23.11 1.07
C VAL A 170 1.33 -23.84 2.24
N THR A 171 2.52 -24.38 2.10
CA THR A 171 3.17 -25.22 3.11
C THR A 171 3.26 -24.54 4.46
N GLU A 172 3.68 -23.28 4.51
CA GLU A 172 3.79 -22.51 5.75
C GLU A 172 2.45 -21.87 6.18
N LEU A 173 1.55 -21.62 5.24
CA LEU A 173 0.22 -21.07 5.52
C LEU A 173 -0.76 -22.13 6.06
N ALA A 174 -0.60 -23.38 5.68
CA ALA A 174 -1.53 -24.48 6.00
C ALA A 174 -1.82 -24.63 7.51
N PRO A 175 -0.84 -24.51 8.41
CA PRO A 175 -1.11 -24.56 9.86
C PRO A 175 -1.98 -23.43 10.39
N LEU A 176 -1.99 -22.29 9.70
CA LEU A 176 -2.77 -21.09 10.05
C LEU A 176 -4.19 -21.13 9.48
N MET A 177 -4.43 -22.01 8.51
CA MET A 177 -5.72 -22.16 7.84
C MET A 177 -6.58 -23.18 8.55
N GLU A 178 -7.85 -22.84 8.79
CA GLU A 178 -8.79 -23.82 9.32
C GLU A 178 -9.04 -24.93 8.29
N GLY A 179 -8.76 -26.17 8.71
CA GLY A 179 -8.80 -27.33 7.81
C GLY A 179 -7.58 -27.51 6.91
N GLY A 180 -6.56 -26.67 7.09
CA GLY A 180 -5.31 -26.75 6.29
C GLY A 180 -4.36 -27.88 6.72
N ALA A 181 -4.68 -28.61 7.79
CA ALA A 181 -3.84 -29.71 8.23
C ALA A 181 -3.66 -30.77 7.12
N GLY A 182 -2.42 -30.87 6.63
CA GLY A 182 -2.05 -31.80 5.55
C GLY A 182 -2.11 -31.19 4.14
N MET A 183 -2.35 -29.89 4.01
CA MET A 183 -2.10 -29.16 2.76
C MET A 183 -0.62 -28.82 2.71
N GLU A 184 0.06 -29.27 1.68
CA GLU A 184 1.48 -29.01 1.45
C GLU A 184 1.72 -28.77 -0.03
N GLY A 185 2.70 -27.90 -0.33
CA GLY A 185 3.13 -27.60 -1.70
C GLY A 185 2.28 -26.55 -2.40
N TRP A 186 2.32 -26.58 -3.71
CA TRP A 186 1.77 -25.54 -4.57
C TRP A 186 0.30 -25.78 -4.93
N ILE A 187 -0.50 -24.71 -4.77
CA ILE A 187 -1.88 -24.66 -5.24
C ILE A 187 -1.97 -23.56 -6.30
N GLY A 188 -2.48 -23.93 -7.48
CA GLY A 188 -2.74 -23.00 -8.59
C GLY A 188 -4.22 -22.58 -8.64
N PHE A 189 -4.47 -21.29 -8.82
CA PHE A 189 -5.80 -20.71 -8.97
C PHE A 189 -5.92 -20.10 -10.36
N GLU A 190 -6.91 -20.53 -11.16
CA GLU A 190 -7.18 -19.99 -12.51
C GLU A 190 -7.75 -18.55 -12.42
N LEU A 191 -6.91 -17.60 -11.95
CA LEU A 191 -7.31 -16.22 -11.68
C LEU A 191 -7.76 -15.51 -12.97
N GLY A 192 -7.02 -15.64 -14.06
CA GLY A 192 -7.37 -15.03 -15.35
C GLY A 192 -8.78 -15.43 -15.80
N ARG A 193 -9.16 -16.71 -15.67
CA ARG A 193 -10.52 -17.17 -15.99
C ARG A 193 -11.60 -16.62 -15.06
N VAL A 194 -11.27 -16.44 -13.79
CA VAL A 194 -12.22 -15.79 -12.85
C VAL A 194 -12.45 -14.34 -13.25
N ILE A 195 -11.40 -13.64 -13.66
CA ILE A 195 -11.48 -12.24 -14.12
C ILE A 195 -12.23 -12.16 -15.45
N GLU A 196 -11.97 -13.04 -16.41
CA GLU A 196 -12.74 -13.15 -17.66
C GLU A 196 -14.23 -13.36 -17.38
N ALA A 197 -14.56 -14.33 -16.53
CA ALA A 197 -15.95 -14.60 -16.18
C ALA A 197 -16.60 -13.42 -15.43
N ALA A 198 -15.86 -12.70 -14.59
CA ALA A 198 -16.33 -11.49 -13.93
C ALA A 198 -16.63 -10.37 -14.94
N ALA A 199 -15.78 -10.18 -15.94
CA ALA A 199 -15.99 -9.23 -17.03
C ALA A 199 -17.24 -9.61 -17.84
N GLU A 200 -17.39 -10.88 -18.26
CA GLU A 200 -18.55 -11.34 -19.02
C GLU A 200 -19.88 -11.20 -18.25
N GLN A 201 -19.85 -11.30 -16.93
CA GLN A 201 -21.03 -11.15 -16.05
C GLN A 201 -21.34 -9.70 -15.67
N GLY A 202 -20.56 -8.73 -16.13
CA GLY A 202 -20.70 -7.33 -15.78
C GLY A 202 -20.34 -7.02 -14.32
N ALA A 203 -19.49 -7.85 -13.71
CA ALA A 203 -19.10 -7.65 -12.32
C ALA A 203 -18.24 -6.38 -12.16
N PHE A 204 -17.46 -6.01 -13.17
CA PHE A 204 -16.70 -4.76 -13.16
C PHE A 204 -17.61 -3.53 -13.22
N GLU A 205 -18.68 -3.55 -14.04
CA GLU A 205 -19.68 -2.49 -14.07
C GLU A 205 -20.40 -2.36 -12.72
N GLN A 206 -20.70 -3.48 -12.06
CA GLN A 206 -21.28 -3.46 -10.73
C GLN A 206 -20.32 -2.94 -9.67
N ALA A 207 -19.05 -3.32 -9.76
CA ALA A 207 -18.00 -2.82 -8.86
C ALA A 207 -17.80 -1.31 -9.07
N ALA A 208 -17.71 -0.83 -10.31
CA ALA A 208 -17.64 0.58 -10.64
C ALA A 208 -18.85 1.37 -10.07
N ALA A 209 -20.06 0.85 -10.26
CA ALA A 209 -21.26 1.44 -9.67
C ALA A 209 -21.27 1.45 -8.13
N SER A 210 -20.59 0.48 -7.50
CA SER A 210 -20.45 0.43 -6.04
C SER A 210 -19.37 1.38 -5.50
N MET A 211 -18.46 1.86 -6.37
CA MET A 211 -17.48 2.89 -6.04
C MET A 211 -18.08 4.30 -5.99
N ASP A 212 -19.30 4.49 -6.48
CA ASP A 212 -20.00 5.76 -6.35
C ASP A 212 -20.21 6.09 -4.85
N PRO A 213 -19.69 7.24 -4.37
CA PRO A 213 -19.82 7.63 -2.96
C PRO A 213 -21.27 7.68 -2.46
N GLU A 214 -22.23 8.07 -3.33
CA GLU A 214 -23.64 8.08 -2.98
C GLU A 214 -24.20 6.65 -2.85
N ALA A 215 -23.78 5.72 -3.72
CA ALA A 215 -24.18 4.31 -3.66
C ALA A 215 -23.57 3.62 -2.41
N MET A 216 -22.33 3.91 -2.07
CA MET A 216 -21.69 3.42 -0.84
C MET A 216 -22.40 3.94 0.41
N ALA A 217 -22.74 5.21 0.46
CA ALA A 217 -23.49 5.80 1.56
C ALA A 217 -24.90 5.18 1.73
N MET A 218 -25.55 4.75 0.62
CA MET A 218 -26.85 4.11 0.67
C MET A 218 -26.83 2.60 0.97
N ALA A 219 -25.75 1.91 0.56
CA ALA A 219 -25.60 0.46 0.82
C ALA A 219 -25.16 0.16 2.27
N GLY A 220 -24.84 1.20 3.04
CA GLY A 220 -24.00 1.14 4.17
C GLY A 220 -24.60 0.71 5.49
N GLY A 221 -23.75 0.08 6.26
CA GLY A 221 -23.59 0.13 7.69
C GLY A 221 -22.39 1.02 8.02
N GLU A 222 -22.12 1.22 9.30
CA GLU A 222 -21.01 2.04 9.80
C GLU A 222 -19.64 1.64 9.19
N ASP A 223 -19.45 0.34 8.89
CA ASP A 223 -18.22 -0.20 8.26
C ASP A 223 -18.06 0.28 6.80
N ALA A 224 -19.13 0.41 6.03
CA ALA A 224 -19.07 0.85 4.63
C ALA A 224 -18.78 2.36 4.52
N ALA A 225 -19.33 3.17 5.41
CA ALA A 225 -19.04 4.60 5.48
C ALA A 225 -17.56 4.85 5.84
N THR A 226 -17.02 4.06 6.80
CA THR A 226 -15.60 4.12 7.17
C THR A 226 -14.68 3.71 6.02
N ALA A 227 -15.04 2.64 5.28
CA ALA A 227 -14.28 2.20 4.13
C ALA A 227 -14.29 3.26 3.00
N ALA A 228 -15.46 3.83 2.69
CA ALA A 228 -15.60 4.90 1.70
C ALA A 228 -14.76 6.13 2.04
N ALA A 229 -14.69 6.49 3.32
CA ALA A 229 -13.89 7.62 3.75
C ALA A 229 -12.39 7.35 3.70
N LEU A 230 -11.96 6.15 4.09
CA LEU A 230 -10.56 5.75 3.95
C LEU A 230 -10.13 5.75 2.47
N MET A 231 -11.01 5.28 1.59
CA MET A 231 -10.77 5.32 0.14
C MET A 231 -10.74 6.77 -0.39
N GLY A 232 -11.68 7.63 0.05
CA GLY A 232 -11.68 9.03 -0.31
C GLY A 232 -10.45 9.79 0.19
N MET A 233 -9.99 9.46 1.40
CA MET A 233 -8.74 10.00 1.93
C MET A 233 -7.53 9.49 1.15
N ALA A 234 -7.47 8.20 0.84
CA ALA A 234 -6.41 7.63 0.01
C ALA A 234 -6.39 8.27 -1.39
N ALA A 235 -7.55 8.49 -2.01
CA ALA A 235 -7.66 9.18 -3.29
C ALA A 235 -7.22 10.65 -3.20
N ALA A 236 -7.62 11.37 -2.15
CA ALA A 236 -7.15 12.75 -1.93
C ALA A 236 -5.64 12.81 -1.69
N MET A 237 -5.07 11.80 -1.02
CA MET A 237 -3.62 11.70 -0.79
C MET A 237 -2.84 11.24 -2.02
N SER A 238 -3.53 10.70 -3.03
CA SER A 238 -2.91 10.27 -4.29
C SER A 238 -2.74 11.41 -5.30
N ASP A 239 -3.36 12.58 -5.07
CA ASP A 239 -3.15 13.78 -5.90
C ASP A 239 -1.88 14.50 -5.44
N PRO A 240 -0.75 14.36 -6.16
CA PRO A 240 0.52 14.98 -5.76
C PRO A 240 0.41 16.51 -5.70
N THR A 241 -0.48 17.12 -6.50
CA THR A 241 -0.62 18.57 -6.58
C THR A 241 -1.34 19.16 -5.36
N ALA A 242 -2.17 18.35 -4.68
CA ALA A 242 -2.90 18.80 -3.49
C ALA A 242 -1.97 19.10 -2.31
N PHE A 243 -0.73 18.61 -2.33
CA PHE A 243 0.21 18.69 -1.22
C PHE A 243 1.53 19.41 -1.58
N GLU A 244 1.65 19.94 -2.80
CA GLU A 244 2.88 20.61 -3.27
C GLU A 244 3.38 21.71 -2.32
N GLU A 245 2.47 22.50 -1.74
CA GLU A 245 2.84 23.61 -0.84
C GLU A 245 3.45 23.13 0.50
N PHE A 246 3.28 21.85 0.85
CA PHE A 246 3.84 21.23 2.06
C PHE A 246 5.07 20.38 1.78
N GLN A 247 5.45 20.24 0.53
CA GLN A 247 6.58 19.44 0.10
C GLN A 247 7.77 20.29 -0.29
N THR A 248 8.95 19.81 0.03
CA THR A 248 10.21 20.34 -0.50
C THR A 248 10.99 19.19 -1.08
N ILE A 249 11.58 19.38 -2.26
CA ILE A 249 12.44 18.39 -2.89
C ILE A 249 13.82 18.99 -3.10
N VAL A 250 14.85 18.22 -2.78
CA VAL A 250 16.25 18.61 -2.97
C VAL A 250 17.02 17.49 -3.62
N ARG A 251 17.98 17.86 -4.48
CA ARG A 251 19.00 16.94 -4.98
C ARG A 251 20.06 16.75 -3.91
N ALA A 252 20.26 15.50 -3.47
CA ALA A 252 21.39 15.11 -2.62
C ALA A 252 22.63 14.77 -3.47
N ASP A 253 23.73 14.40 -2.83
CA ASP A 253 24.91 13.91 -3.53
C ASP A 253 24.60 12.59 -4.25
N ASP A 254 25.22 12.38 -5.41
CA ASP A 254 25.09 11.14 -6.17
C ASP A 254 25.69 9.98 -5.38
N GLU A 255 25.05 8.82 -5.49
CA GLU A 255 25.48 7.58 -4.86
C GLU A 255 25.92 6.55 -5.91
N ASP A 256 26.71 5.57 -5.49
CA ASP A 256 27.07 4.40 -6.29
C ASP A 256 26.32 3.19 -5.76
N MET A 257 25.44 2.61 -6.59
CA MET A 257 24.73 1.38 -6.30
C MET A 257 25.24 0.27 -7.23
N ASP A 258 26.09 -0.60 -6.70
CA ASP A 258 26.67 -1.75 -7.44
C ASP A 258 27.39 -1.35 -8.74
N GLY A 259 28.01 -0.17 -8.78
CA GLY A 259 28.74 0.36 -9.92
C GLY A 259 27.88 1.21 -10.87
N MET A 260 26.62 1.46 -10.55
CA MET A 260 25.73 2.36 -11.24
C MET A 260 25.70 3.71 -10.51
N SER A 261 25.90 4.81 -11.22
CA SER A 261 25.76 6.16 -10.66
C SER A 261 24.28 6.50 -10.53
N VAL A 262 23.86 6.90 -9.34
CA VAL A 262 22.48 7.15 -8.97
C VAL A 262 22.31 8.57 -8.46
N ALA A 263 21.38 9.29 -9.06
CA ALA A 263 20.90 10.57 -8.61
C ALA A 263 19.91 10.39 -7.45
N VAL A 264 20.13 11.09 -6.34
CA VAL A 264 19.30 10.96 -5.14
C VAL A 264 18.46 12.22 -4.95
N PHE A 265 17.16 12.07 -4.91
CA PHE A 265 16.19 13.13 -4.65
C PHE A 265 15.51 12.89 -3.31
N VAL A 266 15.58 13.86 -2.42
CA VAL A 266 14.97 13.77 -1.09
C VAL A 266 13.79 14.73 -1.03
N THR A 267 12.60 14.18 -0.82
CA THR A 267 11.35 14.93 -0.63
C THR A 267 10.98 14.90 0.85
N SER A 268 10.84 16.06 1.46
CA SER A 268 10.38 16.21 2.84
C SER A 268 8.98 16.79 2.84
N PHE A 269 8.12 16.28 3.73
CA PHE A 269 6.75 16.76 3.91
C PHE A 269 6.60 17.47 5.25
N ASP A 270 6.17 18.75 5.23
CA ASP A 270 5.87 19.51 6.43
C ASP A 270 4.49 19.16 6.97
N VAL A 271 4.44 18.07 7.75
CA VAL A 271 3.21 17.57 8.36
C VAL A 271 2.54 18.62 9.26
N LEU A 272 3.33 19.45 9.97
CA LEU A 272 2.78 20.46 10.87
C LEU A 272 2.10 21.57 10.08
N ALA A 273 2.73 22.05 9.00
CA ALA A 273 2.14 23.02 8.10
C ALA A 273 0.84 22.48 7.50
N PHE A 274 0.85 21.23 7.03
CA PHE A 274 -0.33 20.56 6.46
C PHE A 274 -1.48 20.46 7.47
N ILE A 275 -1.26 19.88 8.66
CA ILE A 275 -2.29 19.75 9.70
C ILE A 275 -2.85 21.11 10.14
N SER A 276 -2.06 22.16 10.00
CA SER A 276 -2.47 23.55 10.34
C SER A 276 -3.13 24.29 9.16
N SER A 277 -3.26 23.66 8.00
CA SER A 277 -3.76 24.28 6.77
C SER A 277 -5.30 24.20 6.65
N PRO A 278 -5.90 25.07 5.83
CA PRO A 278 -7.30 24.95 5.44
C PRO A 278 -7.60 23.62 4.72
N GLN A 279 -6.67 23.11 3.91
CA GLN A 279 -6.82 21.85 3.16
C GLN A 279 -7.06 20.68 4.09
N PHE A 280 -6.34 20.61 5.22
CA PHE A 280 -6.58 19.58 6.23
C PHE A 280 -7.98 19.70 6.86
N VAL A 281 -8.44 20.92 7.11
CA VAL A 281 -9.83 21.16 7.61
C VAL A 281 -10.85 20.68 6.59
N ASP A 282 -10.67 21.02 5.31
CA ASP A 282 -11.56 20.62 4.23
C ASP A 282 -11.59 19.09 4.08
N LEU A 283 -10.43 18.43 4.20
CA LEU A 283 -10.33 16.96 4.20
C LEU A 283 -11.13 16.35 5.37
N ILE A 284 -10.93 16.84 6.59
CA ILE A 284 -11.66 16.32 7.77
C ILE A 284 -13.16 16.62 7.64
N MET A 285 -13.55 17.78 7.12
CA MET A 285 -14.96 18.12 6.89
C MET A 285 -15.59 17.20 5.86
N GLY A 286 -14.86 16.83 4.80
CA GLY A 286 -15.30 15.83 3.83
C GLY A 286 -15.56 14.47 4.50
N LEU A 287 -14.70 14.05 5.45
CA LEU A 287 -14.90 12.83 6.23
C LEU A 287 -16.11 12.93 7.19
N VAL A 288 -16.36 14.11 7.77
CA VAL A 288 -17.55 14.36 8.59
C VAL A 288 -18.81 14.30 7.75
N ASP A 289 -18.82 14.98 6.60
CA ASP A 289 -19.96 15.08 5.72
C ASP A 289 -20.32 13.74 5.06
N SER A 290 -19.33 12.88 4.81
CA SER A 290 -19.54 11.51 4.35
C SER A 290 -20.09 10.57 5.43
N GLY A 291 -20.12 11.02 6.70
CA GLY A 291 -20.55 10.20 7.84
C GLY A 291 -19.54 9.16 8.31
N ALA A 292 -18.34 9.18 7.75
CA ALA A 292 -17.28 8.22 8.04
C ALA A 292 -16.77 8.23 9.48
N LEU A 293 -16.84 9.39 10.13
CA LEU A 293 -16.45 9.55 11.53
C LEU A 293 -17.55 9.18 12.51
N GLY A 294 -18.71 8.69 12.00
CA GLY A 294 -19.82 8.22 12.80
C GLY A 294 -20.64 9.36 13.45
N PRO A 295 -21.64 8.99 14.30
CA PRO A 295 -22.58 9.96 14.88
C PRO A 295 -21.94 10.91 15.90
N ASP A 296 -20.79 10.59 16.42
CA ASP A 296 -20.01 11.41 17.37
C ASP A 296 -18.95 12.28 16.66
N ALA A 297 -19.05 12.45 15.34
CA ALA A 297 -18.16 13.27 14.55
C ALA A 297 -18.08 14.71 15.08
N PRO A 298 -16.87 15.33 15.07
CA PRO A 298 -16.72 16.71 15.49
C PRO A 298 -17.52 17.64 14.59
N THR A 299 -18.15 18.65 15.16
CA THR A 299 -18.80 19.71 14.37
C THR A 299 -17.76 20.65 13.78
N ALA A 300 -18.14 21.44 12.76
CA ALA A 300 -17.26 22.46 12.19
C ALA A 300 -16.72 23.43 13.28
N ALA A 301 -17.53 23.74 14.30
CA ALA A 301 -17.10 24.59 15.42
C ALA A 301 -16.08 23.88 16.33
N ASP A 302 -16.23 22.57 16.55
CA ASP A 302 -15.27 21.77 17.31
C ASP A 302 -13.93 21.67 16.57
N LEU A 303 -13.97 21.51 15.24
CA LEU A 303 -12.79 21.52 14.39
C LEU A 303 -12.08 22.87 14.40
N GLU A 304 -12.81 23.97 14.27
CA GLU A 304 -12.23 25.32 14.34
C GLU A 304 -11.55 25.57 15.70
N GLN A 305 -12.18 25.14 16.79
CA GLN A 305 -11.58 25.21 18.12
C GLN A 305 -10.37 24.28 18.25
N GLY A 306 -10.44 23.08 17.69
CA GLY A 306 -9.35 22.11 17.62
C GLY A 306 -8.14 22.69 16.87
N MET A 307 -8.36 23.32 15.72
CA MET A 307 -7.32 23.97 14.93
C MET A 307 -6.65 25.14 15.67
N GLN A 308 -7.41 25.95 16.43
CA GLN A 308 -6.81 26.99 17.27
C GLN A 308 -5.91 26.39 18.36
N MET A 309 -6.31 25.26 18.95
CA MET A 309 -5.48 24.53 19.90
C MET A 309 -4.26 23.90 19.24
N LEU A 310 -4.41 23.32 18.06
CA LEU A 310 -3.31 22.79 17.26
C LEU A 310 -2.30 23.87 16.89
N GLY A 311 -2.73 25.07 16.52
CA GLY A 311 -1.83 26.18 16.26
C GLY A 311 -0.96 26.57 17.47
N LEU A 312 -1.48 26.40 18.68
CA LEU A 312 -0.75 26.70 19.93
C LEU A 312 0.12 25.53 20.41
N MET A 313 -0.36 24.32 20.29
CA MET A 313 0.23 23.13 20.88
C MET A 313 0.89 22.21 19.85
N GLY A 314 0.57 22.38 18.57
CA GLY A 314 1.07 21.57 17.47
C GLY A 314 2.59 21.38 17.46
N PRO A 315 3.39 22.48 17.61
CA PRO A 315 4.85 22.33 17.65
C PRO A 315 5.36 21.44 18.78
N MET A 316 4.58 21.30 19.87
CA MET A 316 4.93 20.43 20.99
C MET A 316 4.37 19.03 20.81
N LEU A 317 3.17 18.90 20.25
CA LEU A 317 2.52 17.60 19.99
C LEU A 317 3.21 16.82 18.90
N PHE A 318 3.57 17.50 17.82
CA PHE A 318 4.19 16.93 16.63
C PHE A 318 5.71 17.13 16.59
N GLN A 319 6.31 17.46 17.75
CA GLN A 319 7.76 17.50 17.85
C GLN A 319 8.35 16.12 17.51
N GLY A 320 9.31 16.09 16.58
CA GLY A 320 9.92 14.83 16.14
C GLY A 320 9.06 14.01 15.18
N LEU A 321 7.95 14.60 14.66
CA LEU A 321 7.25 14.02 13.52
C LEU A 321 8.01 14.39 12.24
N THR A 322 8.45 13.37 11.52
CA THR A 322 9.15 13.51 10.24
C THR A 322 8.51 12.61 9.19
N SER A 323 8.43 13.11 7.97
CA SER A 323 8.06 12.33 6.79
C SER A 323 9.02 12.71 5.68
N GLU A 324 9.81 11.74 5.25
CA GLU A 324 10.83 11.92 4.23
C GLU A 324 10.72 10.77 3.21
N SER A 325 10.80 11.12 1.95
CA SER A 325 10.81 10.17 0.85
C SER A 325 12.07 10.39 0.02
N THR A 326 12.73 9.31 -0.35
CA THR A 326 13.92 9.34 -1.20
C THR A 326 13.60 8.62 -2.51
N THR A 327 13.89 9.27 -3.64
CA THR A 327 13.80 8.68 -4.98
C THR A 327 15.20 8.61 -5.59
N MET A 328 15.59 7.45 -6.06
CA MET A 328 16.89 7.15 -6.65
C MET A 328 16.71 6.90 -8.14
N VAL A 329 17.42 7.65 -8.97
CA VAL A 329 17.32 7.60 -10.43
C VAL A 329 18.69 7.27 -11.03
N SER A 330 18.77 6.28 -11.93
CA SER A 330 20.00 6.01 -12.67
C SER A 330 20.37 7.19 -13.56
N VAL A 331 21.65 7.61 -13.51
CA VAL A 331 22.14 8.74 -14.32
C VAL A 331 22.44 8.33 -15.76
N ASP A 332 22.78 7.05 -15.97
CA ASP A 332 23.07 6.52 -17.29
C ASP A 332 21.79 6.31 -18.11
N GLU A 333 21.85 6.57 -19.41
CA GLU A 333 20.73 6.35 -20.32
C GLU A 333 20.56 4.85 -20.70
N PRO A 334 19.33 4.32 -20.70
CA PRO A 334 18.08 5.00 -20.31
C PRO A 334 17.97 5.13 -18.79
N SER A 335 17.55 6.33 -18.31
CA SER A 335 17.36 6.59 -16.90
C SER A 335 16.11 5.89 -16.37
N TYR A 336 16.21 5.23 -15.22
CA TYR A 336 15.10 4.54 -14.55
C TYR A 336 15.04 4.91 -13.07
N ILE A 337 13.87 4.79 -12.45
CA ILE A 337 13.73 4.85 -10.99
C ILE A 337 14.20 3.50 -10.44
N VAL A 338 15.42 3.49 -9.88
CA VAL A 338 16.05 2.28 -9.33
C VAL A 338 15.74 2.06 -7.87
N GLY A 339 15.23 3.07 -7.17
CA GLY A 339 14.84 2.93 -5.78
C GLY A 339 13.93 4.05 -5.32
N GLN A 340 13.06 3.69 -4.38
CA GLN A 340 12.24 4.64 -3.62
C GLN A 340 12.17 4.18 -2.18
N SER A 341 12.24 5.11 -1.24
CA SER A 341 11.99 4.80 0.17
C SER A 341 11.23 5.94 0.82
N THR A 342 10.39 5.61 1.81
CA THR A 342 9.68 6.60 2.61
C THR A 342 9.81 6.23 4.07
N LEU A 343 10.21 7.19 4.89
CA LEU A 343 10.28 7.08 6.34
C LEU A 343 9.30 8.05 6.97
N PHE A 344 8.35 7.52 7.71
CA PHE A 344 7.52 8.27 8.63
C PHE A 344 7.95 7.92 10.07
N SER A 345 8.27 8.91 10.86
CA SER A 345 8.70 8.72 12.24
C SER A 345 8.09 9.77 13.16
N TRP A 346 7.52 9.33 14.27
CA TRP A 346 6.92 10.21 15.26
C TRP A 346 7.36 9.85 16.68
N ASP A 347 8.10 10.76 17.31
CA ASP A 347 8.41 10.71 18.73
C ASP A 347 7.18 11.20 19.54
N LEU A 348 6.61 10.29 20.31
CA LEU A 348 5.39 10.53 21.10
C LEU A 348 5.64 11.13 22.49
N ALA A 349 6.90 11.36 22.86
CA ALA A 349 7.24 11.83 24.21
C ALA A 349 6.50 13.12 24.60
N GLY A 350 6.40 14.09 23.66
CA GLY A 350 5.65 15.34 23.89
C GLY A 350 4.15 15.11 24.11
N LEU A 351 3.54 14.27 23.27
CA LEU A 351 2.13 13.91 23.37
C LEU A 351 1.82 13.20 24.69
N LEU A 352 2.64 12.23 25.06
CA LEU A 352 2.47 11.47 26.31
C LEU A 352 2.68 12.34 27.55
N GLN A 353 3.66 13.22 27.53
CA GLN A 353 3.87 14.19 28.62
C GLN A 353 2.63 15.07 28.83
N MET A 354 2.01 15.54 27.75
CA MET A 354 0.79 16.32 27.83
C MET A 354 -0.40 15.51 28.33
N ALA A 355 -0.56 14.27 27.85
CA ALA A 355 -1.61 13.36 28.33
C ALA A 355 -1.47 13.07 29.83
N ALA A 356 -0.25 12.92 30.34
CA ALA A 356 0.03 12.80 31.77
C ALA A 356 -0.30 14.08 32.55
N MET A 357 0.06 15.25 32.02
CA MET A 357 -0.26 16.54 32.68
C MET A 357 -1.75 16.82 32.72
N SER A 358 -2.51 16.40 31.72
CA SER A 358 -3.98 16.52 31.68
C SER A 358 -4.69 15.46 32.55
N GLY A 359 -3.96 14.45 33.04
CA GLY A 359 -4.52 13.32 33.78
C GLY A 359 -5.22 12.29 32.89
N ALA A 360 -5.06 12.38 31.57
CA ALA A 360 -5.60 11.38 30.63
C ALA A 360 -4.87 10.03 30.75
N ILE A 361 -3.59 10.05 31.11
CA ILE A 361 -2.79 8.86 31.39
C ILE A 361 -2.27 8.97 32.82
N PRO A 362 -2.47 7.93 33.67
CA PRO A 362 -1.86 7.86 34.99
C PRO A 362 -0.33 7.89 34.91
N ALA A 363 0.31 8.57 35.87
CA ALA A 363 1.78 8.72 35.82
C ALA A 363 2.54 7.38 35.96
N ASP A 364 1.91 6.37 36.55
CA ASP A 364 2.43 5.02 36.72
C ASP A 364 2.25 4.14 35.46
N GLU A 365 1.42 4.56 34.53
CA GLU A 365 1.23 3.95 33.20
C GLU A 365 2.10 4.58 32.10
N MET A 366 2.85 5.64 32.46
CA MET A 366 3.78 6.26 31.53
C MET A 366 4.94 5.32 31.20
N PRO A 367 5.28 5.14 29.92
CA PRO A 367 6.42 4.32 29.53
C PRO A 367 7.71 4.90 30.10
N SER A 368 8.60 4.03 30.57
CA SER A 368 9.89 4.43 31.16
C SER A 368 11.00 4.62 30.13
N GLY A 369 10.69 4.44 28.84
CA GLY A 369 11.61 4.49 27.72
C GLY A 369 11.13 5.38 26.59
N GLU A 370 11.71 5.15 25.42
CA GLU A 370 11.31 5.79 24.16
C GLU A 370 9.87 5.40 23.80
N SER A 371 9.13 6.34 23.26
CA SER A 371 7.78 6.09 22.74
C SER A 371 7.74 6.65 21.32
N LYS A 372 7.62 5.75 20.35
CA LYS A 372 7.80 6.06 18.95
C LYS A 372 6.87 5.25 18.05
N ILE A 373 6.42 5.87 16.99
CA ILE A 373 5.83 5.19 15.83
C ILE A 373 6.80 5.39 14.67
N GLU A 374 7.14 4.30 14.00
CA GLU A 374 7.95 4.34 12.78
C GLU A 374 7.32 3.47 11.71
N ILE A 375 7.19 4.02 10.52
CA ILE A 375 6.77 3.30 9.31
C ILE A 375 7.82 3.57 8.25
N PHE A 376 8.40 2.51 7.73
CA PHE A 376 9.36 2.56 6.67
C PHE A 376 8.88 1.72 5.50
N THR A 377 9.02 2.28 4.30
CA THR A 377 8.79 1.55 3.06
C THR A 377 9.99 1.76 2.16
N SER A 378 10.40 0.72 1.45
CA SER A 378 11.41 0.86 0.40
C SER A 378 11.10 -0.07 -0.75
N VAL A 379 11.44 0.36 -1.96
CA VAL A 379 11.39 -0.44 -3.18
C VAL A 379 12.69 -0.23 -3.92
N LEU A 380 13.31 -1.32 -4.34
CA LEU A 380 14.49 -1.31 -5.21
C LEU A 380 14.13 -2.07 -6.49
N ASN A 381 14.45 -1.49 -7.63
CA ASN A 381 14.18 -2.05 -8.94
C ASN A 381 15.49 -2.27 -9.72
N GLY A 382 15.53 -3.31 -10.53
CA GLY A 382 16.69 -3.64 -11.34
C GLY A 382 16.35 -4.49 -12.56
N ASP A 383 17.37 -4.88 -13.32
CA ASP A 383 17.27 -5.79 -14.49
C ASP A 383 16.17 -5.38 -15.47
N PHE A 384 16.04 -4.04 -15.71
CA PHE A 384 14.99 -3.49 -16.56
C PHE A 384 15.08 -3.98 -18.00
N ASN A 385 13.96 -4.49 -18.51
CA ASN A 385 13.82 -5.04 -19.86
C ASN A 385 14.76 -6.22 -20.15
N GLU A 386 15.30 -6.87 -19.12
CA GLU A 386 15.99 -8.13 -19.24
C GLU A 386 15.01 -9.30 -19.20
N ALA A 387 15.31 -10.38 -19.95
CA ALA A 387 14.42 -11.53 -20.02
C ALA A 387 14.34 -12.24 -18.64
N GLN A 388 13.13 -12.29 -18.08
CA GLN A 388 12.88 -12.98 -16.82
C GLN A 388 12.41 -14.42 -17.09
N GLU A 389 13.10 -15.40 -16.49
CA GLU A 389 12.71 -16.80 -16.56
C GLU A 389 11.74 -17.13 -15.41
N ILE A 390 10.43 -17.09 -15.70
CA ILE A 390 9.39 -17.43 -14.72
C ILE A 390 8.89 -18.86 -15.04
N GLU A 391 9.13 -19.79 -14.12
CA GLU A 391 8.78 -21.19 -14.29
C GLU A 391 7.58 -21.58 -13.41
N THR A 392 6.65 -22.37 -13.94
CA THR A 392 5.51 -22.88 -13.16
C THR A 392 5.91 -24.12 -12.36
N PRO A 393 5.39 -24.29 -11.13
CA PRO A 393 5.67 -25.47 -10.33
C PRO A 393 5.05 -26.73 -10.96
N ALA A 394 5.88 -27.77 -11.14
CA ALA A 394 5.51 -28.98 -11.88
C ALA A 394 4.39 -29.81 -11.21
N ASP A 395 4.30 -29.75 -9.87
CA ASP A 395 3.41 -30.59 -9.06
C ASP A 395 2.26 -29.79 -8.44
N ALA A 396 1.90 -28.61 -8.98
CA ALA A 396 0.84 -27.78 -8.45
C ALA A 396 -0.54 -28.42 -8.63
N GLN A 397 -1.36 -28.34 -7.58
CA GLN A 397 -2.77 -28.71 -7.63
C GLN A 397 -3.60 -27.53 -8.14
N ILE A 398 -4.21 -27.66 -9.32
CA ILE A 398 -5.01 -26.58 -9.89
C ILE A 398 -6.44 -26.62 -9.34
N VAL A 399 -6.87 -25.48 -8.79
CA VAL A 399 -8.27 -25.22 -8.41
C VAL A 399 -8.95 -24.53 -9.59
N PRO A 400 -9.92 -25.20 -10.25
CA PRO A 400 -10.57 -24.62 -11.42
C PRO A 400 -11.44 -23.41 -11.05
N ALA A 401 -11.55 -22.45 -11.97
CA ALA A 401 -12.31 -21.21 -11.78
C ALA A 401 -13.76 -21.45 -11.35
N GLU A 402 -14.41 -22.50 -11.90
CA GLU A 402 -15.81 -22.83 -11.55
C GLU A 402 -15.97 -23.18 -10.06
N ALA A 403 -14.97 -23.84 -9.46
CA ALA A 403 -14.98 -24.16 -8.03
C ALA A 403 -14.81 -22.91 -7.16
N MET A 404 -14.04 -21.95 -7.64
CA MET A 404 -13.84 -20.65 -6.97
C MET A 404 -15.12 -19.82 -7.01
N MET A 405 -15.76 -19.68 -8.17
CA MET A 405 -17.01 -18.92 -8.35
C MET A 405 -18.18 -19.51 -7.54
N GLN A 406 -18.35 -20.84 -7.54
CA GLN A 406 -19.39 -21.50 -6.72
C GLN A 406 -19.20 -21.26 -5.22
N SER A 407 -17.96 -21.10 -4.75
CA SER A 407 -17.68 -20.83 -3.35
C SER A 407 -18.04 -19.38 -2.96
N ALA A 408 -17.98 -18.44 -3.88
CA ALA A 408 -18.35 -17.05 -3.67
C ALA A 408 -19.89 -16.86 -3.58
N GLU A 409 -20.67 -17.62 -4.36
CA GLU A 409 -22.13 -17.54 -4.33
C GLU A 409 -22.77 -18.15 -3.07
N THR A 410 -22.03 -18.98 -2.32
CA THR A 410 -22.58 -19.70 -1.14
C THR A 410 -22.27 -19.04 0.21
N ASN A 411 -21.55 -17.92 0.24
CA ASN A 411 -21.20 -17.13 1.42
C ASN A 411 -21.84 -15.75 1.41
#